data_82ec8df43f95cfefba321156a50fad4e
#
_entry.id   82ec8df43f95cfefba321156a50fad4e
#
_cell.length_a   1.000
_cell.length_b   1.000
_cell.length_c   1.000
_cell.angle_alpha   90.00
_cell.angle_beta   90.00
_cell.angle_gamma   90.00
#
_symmetry.space_group_name_H-M   'P 1'
#
loop_
_entity.id
_entity.type
_entity.pdbx_description
1 polymer ?
#
loop_
_entity_poly.entity_id
_entity_poly.type
_entity_poly.pdbx_seq_one_letter_code
_entity_poly.pdbx_strand_id
1 'polypeptide(L)'
;SIGFILHQTFDSTDVLYPKQISSMLFQIISVDVLVAWCVSIRNRILNKQIRRYLILVGILMIFWLTVRIVKWRFLSVTDPMGRYLWYAYYIPMIMIPLFGVFIVQYAGKREDYVIPKKFNLLFIPSFALLVFIFTNDIHRCVFEFPEGIINYNDIYDYKWGFFIVVAWFVSLGFYFTVMLLVKSRVPGSRSFQRLPAVIMVLAAGLWALYSLGILKIDLAAMDCLIIALLLESAIQSGLIRSNTGYNELFE
;
A
#
# COMPACT_ATOMS: atom_id res chain seq x y z
N SER A 1 -17.60 16.47 16.73
CA SER A 1 -18.45 17.65 16.44
C SER A 1 -17.67 18.92 16.12
N ILE A 2 -16.44 19.10 16.57
CA ILE A 2 -15.62 20.29 16.21
C ILE A 2 -15.03 20.17 14.80
N GLY A 3 -14.72 18.96 14.32
CA GLY A 3 -14.23 18.73 12.96
C GLY A 3 -15.26 19.04 11.87
N PHE A 4 -16.55 18.90 12.17
CA PHE A 4 -17.64 19.16 11.24
C PHE A 4 -17.85 20.66 10.98
N ILE A 5 -17.66 21.51 12.00
CA ILE A 5 -17.82 22.97 11.90
C ILE A 5 -16.69 23.61 11.11
N LEU A 6 -15.46 23.08 11.22
CA LEU A 6 -14.31 23.57 10.46
C LEU A 6 -14.35 23.22 8.97
N HIS A 7 -15.13 22.21 8.55
CA HIS A 7 -15.26 21.83 7.16
C HIS A 7 -16.29 22.70 6.40
N GLN A 8 -17.26 23.30 7.08
CA GLN A 8 -18.30 24.13 6.46
C GLN A 8 -17.93 25.61 6.25
N THR A 9 -16.86 26.10 6.87
CA THR A 9 -16.50 27.54 6.81
C THR A 9 -15.50 27.92 5.71
N PHE A 10 -15.09 26.97 4.86
CA PHE A 10 -14.19 27.25 3.72
C PHE A 10 -14.83 26.87 2.38
N ASP A 11 -16.05 27.32 2.14
CA ASP A 11 -16.71 27.23 0.84
C ASP A 11 -16.46 28.53 0.05
N SER A 12 -15.22 28.71 -0.38
CA SER A 12 -14.91 29.59 -1.51
C SER A 12 -14.56 28.69 -2.70
N THR A 13 -15.47 28.59 -3.64
CA THR A 13 -15.41 27.79 -4.86
C THR A 13 -14.12 28.01 -5.66
N ASP A 14 -13.48 29.15 -5.54
CA ASP A 14 -12.28 29.52 -6.29
C ASP A 14 -10.96 28.86 -5.79
N VAL A 15 -10.91 28.32 -4.57
CA VAL A 15 -9.72 27.67 -4.00
C VAL A 15 -9.81 26.15 -4.09
N LEU A 16 -11.00 25.58 -4.31
CA LEU A 16 -11.23 24.13 -4.40
C LEU A 16 -10.67 23.54 -5.71
N TYR A 17 -10.83 24.20 -6.83
CA TYR A 17 -10.40 23.73 -8.15
C TYR A 17 -8.88 23.43 -8.24
N PRO A 18 -7.97 24.31 -7.83
CA PRO A 18 -6.54 24.05 -7.93
C PRO A 18 -6.08 22.86 -7.05
N LYS A 19 -6.64 22.70 -5.84
CA LYS A 19 -6.29 21.59 -4.93
C LYS A 19 -6.80 20.25 -5.45
N GLN A 20 -7.98 20.22 -6.03
CA GLN A 20 -8.54 18.99 -6.62
C GLN A 20 -7.75 18.57 -7.87
N ILE A 21 -7.35 19.51 -8.71
CA ILE A 21 -6.54 19.24 -9.90
C ILE A 21 -5.15 18.75 -9.51
N SER A 22 -4.49 19.38 -8.53
CA SER A 22 -3.16 18.96 -8.08
C SER A 22 -3.17 17.56 -7.47
N SER A 23 -4.19 17.22 -6.68
CA SER A 23 -4.34 15.87 -6.13
C SER A 23 -4.55 14.82 -7.23
N MET A 24 -5.36 15.13 -8.24
CA MET A 24 -5.60 14.25 -9.38
C MET A 24 -4.33 14.03 -10.21
N LEU A 25 -3.61 15.10 -10.53
CA LEU A 25 -2.34 15.01 -11.25
C LEU A 25 -1.33 14.17 -10.48
N PHE A 26 -1.24 14.34 -9.17
CA PHE A 26 -0.35 13.54 -8.33
C PHE A 26 -0.73 12.04 -8.35
N GLN A 27 -2.02 11.71 -8.31
CA GLN A 27 -2.49 10.32 -8.42
C GLN A 27 -2.18 9.73 -9.80
N ILE A 28 -2.42 10.46 -10.90
CA ILE A 28 -2.13 10.01 -12.27
C ILE A 28 -0.64 9.78 -12.44
N ILE A 29 0.19 10.75 -12.07
CA ILE A 29 1.65 10.62 -12.13
C ILE A 29 2.12 9.42 -11.30
N SER A 30 1.53 9.19 -10.12
CA SER A 30 1.86 8.04 -9.29
C SER A 30 1.51 6.71 -9.98
N VAL A 31 0.38 6.65 -10.68
CA VAL A 31 0.02 5.46 -11.48
C VAL A 31 1.02 5.24 -12.61
N ASP A 32 1.40 6.30 -13.36
CA ASP A 32 2.38 6.19 -14.45
C ASP A 32 3.74 5.72 -13.95
N VAL A 33 4.21 6.25 -12.81
CA VAL A 33 5.45 5.81 -12.16
C VAL A 33 5.37 4.34 -11.76
N LEU A 34 4.25 3.89 -11.19
CA LEU A 34 4.05 2.49 -10.80
C LEU A 34 4.00 1.55 -12.00
N VAL A 35 3.38 1.96 -13.11
CA VAL A 35 3.37 1.20 -14.36
C VAL A 35 4.79 1.07 -14.91
N ALA A 36 5.54 2.18 -15.00
CA ALA A 36 6.94 2.16 -15.43
C ALA A 36 7.81 1.29 -14.52
N TRP A 37 7.56 1.33 -13.20
CA TRP A 37 8.24 0.47 -12.22
C TRP A 37 7.93 -1.01 -12.45
N CYS A 38 6.68 -1.39 -12.70
CA CYS A 38 6.29 -2.78 -13.00
C CYS A 38 6.97 -3.29 -14.28
N VAL A 39 7.04 -2.46 -15.34
CA VAL A 39 7.75 -2.79 -16.57
C VAL A 39 9.25 -2.98 -16.30
N SER A 40 9.85 -2.10 -15.52
CA SER A 40 11.25 -2.20 -15.09
C SER A 40 11.51 -3.50 -14.31
N ILE A 41 10.68 -3.84 -13.34
CA ILE A 41 10.76 -5.09 -12.56
C ILE A 41 10.71 -6.32 -13.46
N ARG A 42 9.80 -6.33 -14.45
CA ARG A 42 9.67 -7.44 -15.40
C ARG A 42 10.97 -7.72 -16.14
N ASN A 43 11.73 -6.69 -16.49
CA ASN A 43 12.94 -6.79 -17.28
C ASN A 43 14.21 -7.04 -16.44
N ARG A 44 14.25 -6.52 -15.19
CA ARG A 44 15.45 -6.57 -14.34
C ARG A 44 15.51 -7.77 -13.40
N ILE A 45 14.38 -8.27 -12.90
CA ILE A 45 14.38 -9.30 -11.87
C ILE A 45 14.49 -10.70 -12.47
N LEU A 46 15.54 -11.43 -12.10
CA LEU A 46 15.85 -12.76 -12.61
C LEU A 46 14.92 -13.83 -12.02
N ASN A 47 14.74 -13.81 -10.69
CA ASN A 47 13.94 -14.80 -10.00
C ASN A 47 12.45 -14.65 -10.35
N LYS A 48 11.90 -15.65 -11.05
CA LYS A 48 10.50 -15.65 -11.54
C LYS A 48 9.46 -15.48 -10.42
N GLN A 49 9.71 -16.07 -9.25
CA GLN A 49 8.77 -16.01 -8.12
C GLN A 49 8.74 -14.62 -7.49
N ILE A 50 9.92 -14.05 -7.19
CA ILE A 50 10.02 -12.68 -6.65
C ILE A 50 9.42 -11.70 -7.63
N ARG A 51 9.77 -11.81 -8.92
CA ARG A 51 9.22 -10.96 -9.99
C ARG A 51 7.69 -11.00 -10.02
N ARG A 52 7.09 -12.19 -9.89
CA ARG A 52 5.63 -12.35 -9.85
C ARG A 52 5.01 -11.60 -8.67
N TYR A 53 5.55 -11.75 -7.47
CA TYR A 53 5.03 -11.07 -6.28
C TYR A 53 5.22 -9.55 -6.36
N LEU A 54 6.37 -9.06 -6.84
CA LEU A 54 6.61 -7.63 -7.04
C LEU A 54 5.62 -7.01 -8.03
N ILE A 55 5.36 -7.69 -9.16
CA ILE A 55 4.37 -7.24 -10.15
C ILE A 55 2.97 -7.25 -9.54
N LEU A 56 2.59 -8.29 -8.76
CA LEU A 56 1.31 -8.33 -8.07
C LEU A 56 1.15 -7.16 -7.09
N VAL A 57 2.18 -6.82 -6.33
CA VAL A 57 2.18 -5.64 -5.46
C VAL A 57 1.98 -4.37 -6.29
N GLY A 58 2.69 -4.21 -7.40
CA GLY A 58 2.53 -3.06 -8.29
C GLY A 58 1.11 -2.95 -8.86
N ILE A 59 0.52 -4.06 -9.32
CA ILE A 59 -0.86 -4.12 -9.80
C ILE A 59 -1.84 -3.72 -8.69
N LEU A 60 -1.64 -4.18 -7.46
CA LEU A 60 -2.49 -3.81 -6.33
C LEU A 60 -2.39 -2.33 -5.97
N MET A 61 -1.21 -1.73 -6.05
CA MET A 61 -1.02 -0.30 -5.84
C MET A 61 -1.73 0.52 -6.93
N ILE A 62 -1.58 0.13 -8.20
CA ILE A 62 -2.30 0.75 -9.33
C ILE A 62 -3.81 0.60 -9.15
N PHE A 63 -4.29 -0.58 -8.79
CA PHE A 63 -5.70 -0.84 -8.48
C PHE A 63 -6.19 0.09 -7.37
N TRP A 64 -5.46 0.23 -6.28
CA TRP A 64 -5.84 1.10 -5.16
C TRP A 64 -6.04 2.55 -5.61
N LEU A 65 -5.05 3.11 -6.32
CA LEU A 65 -5.15 4.49 -6.83
C LEU A 65 -6.28 4.65 -7.85
N THR A 66 -6.46 3.67 -8.75
CA THR A 66 -7.53 3.70 -9.75
C THR A 66 -8.91 3.69 -9.09
N VAL A 67 -9.13 2.80 -8.12
CA VAL A 67 -10.41 2.73 -7.38
C VAL A 67 -10.68 4.04 -6.63
N ARG A 68 -9.65 4.68 -6.06
CA ARG A 68 -9.78 6.02 -5.44
C ARG A 68 -10.19 7.08 -6.45
N ILE A 69 -9.53 7.12 -7.61
CA ILE A 69 -9.86 8.07 -8.68
C ILE A 69 -11.31 7.87 -9.10
N VAL A 70 -11.72 6.62 -9.38
CA VAL A 70 -13.09 6.29 -9.78
C VAL A 70 -14.09 6.74 -8.73
N LYS A 71 -13.88 6.38 -7.45
CA LYS A 71 -14.79 6.73 -6.37
C LYS A 71 -14.99 8.24 -6.23
N TRP A 72 -13.90 9.02 -6.24
CA TRP A 72 -13.96 10.44 -5.93
C TRP A 72 -14.27 11.34 -7.14
N ARG A 73 -14.19 10.81 -8.37
CA ARG A 73 -14.37 11.59 -9.60
C ARG A 73 -15.60 11.21 -10.41
N PHE A 74 -16.01 9.96 -10.38
CA PHE A 74 -17.05 9.44 -11.26
C PHE A 74 -18.32 9.05 -10.52
N LEU A 75 -18.28 8.91 -9.19
CA LEU A 75 -19.45 8.55 -8.40
C LEU A 75 -19.97 9.75 -7.63
N SER A 76 -21.30 9.86 -7.57
CA SER A 76 -21.98 10.81 -6.68
C SER A 76 -21.89 10.34 -5.23
N VAL A 77 -22.05 11.28 -4.28
CA VAL A 77 -22.04 10.99 -2.84
C VAL A 77 -23.16 10.01 -2.44
N THR A 78 -24.26 9.98 -3.22
CA THR A 78 -25.42 9.12 -2.96
C THR A 78 -25.36 7.77 -3.66
N ASP A 79 -24.29 7.47 -4.43
CA ASP A 79 -24.18 6.22 -5.17
C ASP A 79 -23.76 5.07 -4.22
N PRO A 80 -24.59 4.00 -4.10
CA PRO A 80 -24.25 2.84 -3.26
C PRO A 80 -22.93 2.17 -3.64
N MET A 81 -22.51 2.23 -4.91
CA MET A 81 -21.25 1.67 -5.39
C MET A 81 -20.03 2.31 -4.69
N GLY A 82 -20.15 3.56 -4.27
CA GLY A 82 -19.07 4.25 -3.55
C GLY A 82 -18.64 3.54 -2.27
N ARG A 83 -19.59 2.88 -1.55
CA ARG A 83 -19.30 2.09 -0.36
C ARG A 83 -18.49 0.84 -0.69
N TYR A 84 -18.88 0.10 -1.74
CA TYR A 84 -18.15 -1.09 -2.15
C TYR A 84 -16.75 -0.77 -2.71
N LEU A 85 -16.61 0.34 -3.42
CA LEU A 85 -15.29 0.82 -3.83
C LEU A 85 -14.43 1.20 -2.62
N TRP A 86 -15.01 1.72 -1.56
CA TRP A 86 -14.30 1.98 -0.33
C TRP A 86 -13.87 0.68 0.38
N TYR A 87 -14.72 -0.34 0.44
CA TYR A 87 -14.32 -1.68 0.92
C TYR A 87 -13.20 -2.27 0.07
N ALA A 88 -13.20 -2.00 -1.25
CA ALA A 88 -12.14 -2.47 -2.13
C ALA A 88 -10.74 -1.92 -1.80
N TYR A 89 -10.62 -0.80 -1.05
CA TYR A 89 -9.32 -0.31 -0.55
C TYR A 89 -8.64 -1.31 0.37
N TYR A 90 -9.39 -2.15 1.06
CA TYR A 90 -8.84 -3.15 1.97
C TYR A 90 -8.20 -4.33 1.24
N ILE A 91 -8.51 -4.54 -0.05
CA ILE A 91 -7.82 -5.56 -0.86
C ILE A 91 -6.31 -5.28 -0.91
N PRO A 92 -5.84 -4.13 -1.43
CA PRO A 92 -4.42 -3.81 -1.41
C PRO A 92 -3.86 -3.67 0.00
N MET A 93 -4.59 -3.10 0.95
CA MET A 93 -4.12 -2.92 2.33
C MET A 93 -3.77 -4.25 3.01
N ILE A 94 -4.49 -5.32 2.72
CA ILE A 94 -4.23 -6.67 3.29
C ILE A 94 -3.25 -7.46 2.42
N MET A 95 -3.39 -7.40 1.09
CA MET A 95 -2.63 -8.25 0.18
C MET A 95 -1.21 -7.76 -0.07
N ILE A 96 -0.94 -6.46 -0.06
CA ILE A 96 0.41 -5.91 -0.25
C ILE A 96 1.36 -6.39 0.85
N PRO A 97 1.06 -6.23 2.16
CA PRO A 97 1.91 -6.75 3.22
C PRO A 97 2.05 -8.28 3.16
N LEU A 98 0.99 -9.01 2.80
CA LEU A 98 1.03 -10.45 2.63
C LEU A 98 2.04 -10.84 1.55
N PHE A 99 1.98 -10.23 0.36
CA PHE A 99 2.98 -10.50 -0.69
C PHE A 99 4.37 -10.02 -0.31
N GLY A 100 4.48 -8.95 0.48
CA GLY A 100 5.73 -8.52 1.10
C GLY A 100 6.38 -9.63 1.92
N VAL A 101 5.60 -10.35 2.73
CA VAL A 101 6.08 -11.52 3.49
C VAL A 101 6.66 -12.59 2.55
N PHE A 102 5.99 -12.90 1.43
CA PHE A 102 6.51 -13.87 0.45
C PHE A 102 7.79 -13.36 -0.23
N ILE A 103 7.85 -12.08 -0.61
CA ILE A 103 9.05 -11.48 -1.20
C ILE A 103 10.25 -11.64 -0.29
N VAL A 104 10.12 -11.29 1.00
CA VAL A 104 11.26 -11.41 1.93
C VAL A 104 11.65 -12.86 2.24
N GLN A 105 10.73 -13.83 2.11
CA GLN A 105 11.10 -15.23 2.24
C GLN A 105 12.04 -15.69 1.10
N TYR A 106 11.84 -15.22 -0.12
CA TYR A 106 12.71 -15.51 -1.25
C TYR A 106 14.00 -14.68 -1.23
N ALA A 107 13.98 -13.50 -0.62
CA ALA A 107 15.12 -12.58 -0.60
C ALA A 107 16.38 -13.24 -0.01
N GLY A 108 17.49 -13.14 -0.72
CA GLY A 108 18.78 -13.73 -0.34
C GLY A 108 18.85 -15.26 -0.50
N LYS A 109 17.83 -15.90 -1.08
CA LYS A 109 17.79 -17.35 -1.35
C LYS A 109 18.19 -17.68 -2.78
N ARG A 110 18.58 -18.94 -3.00
CA ARG A 110 18.87 -19.49 -4.33
C ARG A 110 17.59 -19.57 -5.16
N GLU A 111 17.72 -19.64 -6.48
CA GLU A 111 16.57 -19.66 -7.41
C GLU A 111 15.68 -20.90 -7.27
N ASP A 112 16.25 -22.01 -6.83
CA ASP A 112 15.56 -23.28 -6.59
C ASP A 112 14.83 -23.34 -5.23
N TYR A 113 14.95 -22.30 -4.40
CA TYR A 113 14.28 -22.26 -3.10
C TYR A 113 12.77 -22.21 -3.23
N VAL A 114 12.09 -23.10 -2.51
CA VAL A 114 10.64 -23.14 -2.40
C VAL A 114 10.21 -22.74 -1.00
N ILE A 115 9.29 -21.78 -0.91
CA ILE A 115 8.74 -21.36 0.38
C ILE A 115 7.98 -22.54 1.02
N PRO A 116 8.18 -22.82 2.32
CA PRO A 116 7.41 -23.84 3.03
C PRO A 116 5.91 -23.61 2.91
N LYS A 117 5.15 -24.68 2.61
CA LYS A 117 3.69 -24.63 2.39
C LYS A 117 2.91 -23.99 3.54
N LYS A 118 3.46 -24.00 4.76
CA LYS A 118 2.87 -23.32 5.93
C LYS A 118 2.62 -21.83 5.73
N PHE A 119 3.42 -21.13 4.90
CA PHE A 119 3.20 -19.72 4.60
C PHE A 119 1.91 -19.49 3.80
N ASN A 120 1.46 -20.49 3.02
CA ASN A 120 0.20 -20.39 2.30
C ASN A 120 -1.01 -20.29 3.25
N LEU A 121 -0.88 -20.75 4.49
CA LEU A 121 -1.93 -20.60 5.51
C LEU A 121 -2.25 -19.12 5.81
N LEU A 122 -1.32 -18.19 5.55
CA LEU A 122 -1.56 -16.74 5.72
C LEU A 122 -2.64 -16.20 4.75
N PHE A 123 -2.89 -16.88 3.64
CA PHE A 123 -3.98 -16.52 2.74
C PHE A 123 -5.36 -16.72 3.39
N ILE A 124 -5.52 -17.73 4.26
CA ILE A 124 -6.81 -18.05 4.87
C ILE A 124 -7.35 -16.88 5.70
N PRO A 125 -6.64 -16.37 6.74
CA PRO A 125 -7.12 -15.22 7.50
C PRO A 125 -7.21 -13.95 6.63
N SER A 126 -6.30 -13.75 5.67
CA SER A 126 -6.35 -12.60 4.76
C SER A 126 -7.63 -12.58 3.93
N PHE A 127 -8.02 -13.69 3.32
CA PHE A 127 -9.27 -13.79 2.57
C PHE A 127 -10.50 -13.73 3.50
N ALA A 128 -10.46 -14.37 4.66
CA ALA A 128 -11.54 -14.31 5.63
C ALA A 128 -11.83 -12.86 6.07
N LEU A 129 -10.77 -12.07 6.31
CA LEU A 129 -10.92 -10.66 6.65
C LEU A 129 -11.46 -9.83 5.50
N LEU A 130 -11.08 -10.12 4.24
CA LEU A 130 -11.69 -9.46 3.09
C LEU A 130 -13.17 -9.77 2.99
N VAL A 131 -13.57 -11.03 3.10
CA VAL A 131 -14.99 -11.42 3.12
C VAL A 131 -15.72 -10.71 4.26
N PHE A 132 -15.12 -10.66 5.46
CA PHE A 132 -15.68 -9.98 6.62
C PHE A 132 -15.91 -8.47 6.36
N ILE A 133 -14.99 -7.78 5.65
CA ILE A 133 -15.17 -6.38 5.26
C ILE A 133 -16.28 -6.23 4.22
N PHE A 134 -16.28 -7.04 3.17
CA PHE A 134 -17.27 -6.94 2.09
C PHE A 134 -18.69 -7.32 2.52
N THR A 135 -18.83 -8.08 3.59
CA THR A 135 -20.13 -8.43 4.21
C THR A 135 -20.51 -7.48 5.35
N ASN A 136 -19.78 -6.39 5.57
CA ASN A 136 -20.04 -5.47 6.68
C ASN A 136 -21.46 -4.91 6.70
N ASP A 137 -22.11 -4.72 5.55
CA ASP A 137 -23.49 -4.22 5.48
C ASP A 137 -24.51 -5.18 6.13
N ILE A 138 -24.14 -6.48 6.30
CA ILE A 138 -24.97 -7.49 6.95
C ILE A 138 -24.80 -7.44 8.48
N HIS A 139 -23.54 -7.39 8.96
CA HIS A 139 -23.23 -7.58 10.40
C HIS A 139 -22.79 -6.31 11.12
N ARG A 140 -22.39 -5.26 10.40
CA ARG A 140 -21.95 -3.94 10.92
C ARG A 140 -20.85 -3.99 12.00
N CYS A 141 -20.02 -5.04 11.98
CA CYS A 141 -18.99 -5.25 13.01
C CYS A 141 -17.67 -4.55 12.68
N VAL A 142 -17.43 -4.14 11.43
CA VAL A 142 -16.19 -3.45 10.99
C VAL A 142 -16.42 -1.95 10.99
N PHE A 143 -17.52 -1.50 10.37
CA PHE A 143 -17.90 -0.10 10.24
C PHE A 143 -19.39 0.05 10.54
N GLU A 144 -19.74 1.12 11.22
CA GLU A 144 -21.13 1.54 11.41
C GLU A 144 -21.33 2.89 10.70
N PHE A 145 -22.33 2.93 9.82
CA PHE A 145 -22.73 4.14 9.11
C PHE A 145 -23.98 4.72 9.76
N PRO A 146 -24.09 6.06 9.91
CA PRO A 146 -25.33 6.69 10.40
C PRO A 146 -26.53 6.31 9.55
N GLU A 147 -27.71 6.27 10.16
CA GLU A 147 -28.95 5.95 9.46
C GLU A 147 -29.21 6.92 8.31
N GLY A 148 -29.68 6.39 7.17
CA GLY A 148 -29.99 7.15 5.97
C GLY A 148 -28.80 7.48 5.07
N ILE A 149 -27.58 7.16 5.47
CA ILE A 149 -26.36 7.35 4.64
C ILE A 149 -26.12 6.10 3.80
N ILE A 150 -26.39 6.20 2.51
CA ILE A 150 -26.15 5.13 1.53
C ILE A 150 -24.67 5.06 1.18
N ASN A 151 -24.04 6.21 0.97
CA ASN A 151 -22.61 6.34 0.73
C ASN A 151 -21.95 6.99 1.95
N TYR A 152 -20.69 6.60 2.25
CA TYR A 152 -19.97 7.28 3.31
C TYR A 152 -19.18 8.44 2.70
N ASN A 153 -19.27 9.57 3.35
CA ASN A 153 -18.47 10.75 3.06
C ASN A 153 -17.66 11.07 4.32
N ASP A 154 -16.78 10.14 4.71
CA ASP A 154 -15.97 10.17 5.93
C ASP A 154 -16.79 10.22 7.24
N ILE A 155 -18.08 9.82 7.19
CA ILE A 155 -18.98 9.77 8.34
C ILE A 155 -19.28 8.29 8.65
N TYR A 156 -18.46 7.69 9.46
CA TYR A 156 -18.63 6.32 9.95
C TYR A 156 -17.87 6.12 11.26
N ASP A 157 -18.28 5.14 12.04
CA ASP A 157 -17.62 4.73 13.27
C ASP A 157 -16.90 3.40 13.08
N TYR A 158 -15.67 3.32 13.61
CA TYR A 158 -14.92 2.08 13.66
C TYR A 158 -15.45 1.15 14.76
N LYS A 159 -15.72 -0.10 14.40
CA LYS A 159 -16.10 -1.16 15.35
C LYS A 159 -14.92 -2.09 15.62
N TRP A 160 -15.11 -3.03 16.52
CA TRP A 160 -14.05 -3.97 16.96
C TRP A 160 -13.40 -4.74 15.80
N GLY A 161 -14.19 -5.09 14.77
CA GLY A 161 -13.69 -5.80 13.59
C GLY A 161 -12.64 -5.04 12.81
N PHE A 162 -12.75 -3.70 12.75
CA PHE A 162 -11.74 -2.85 12.12
C PHE A 162 -10.37 -3.02 12.77
N PHE A 163 -10.31 -3.05 14.10
CA PHE A 163 -9.04 -3.20 14.82
C PHE A 163 -8.38 -4.56 14.58
N ILE A 164 -9.17 -5.64 14.36
CA ILE A 164 -8.65 -6.95 13.96
C ILE A 164 -8.01 -6.87 12.57
N VAL A 165 -8.69 -6.22 11.63
CA VAL A 165 -8.18 -6.02 10.26
C VAL A 165 -6.87 -5.23 10.29
N VAL A 166 -6.83 -4.12 11.04
CA VAL A 166 -5.62 -3.29 11.21
C VAL A 166 -4.50 -4.09 11.86
N ALA A 167 -4.77 -4.81 12.95
CA ALA A 167 -3.77 -5.63 13.63
C ALA A 167 -3.17 -6.68 12.69
N TRP A 168 -3.98 -7.28 11.81
CA TRP A 168 -3.51 -8.26 10.84
C TRP A 168 -2.53 -7.66 9.83
N PHE A 169 -2.95 -6.63 9.08
CA PHE A 169 -2.06 -6.09 8.04
C PHE A 169 -0.83 -5.37 8.63
N VAL A 170 -0.96 -4.74 9.80
CA VAL A 170 0.18 -4.14 10.51
C VAL A 170 1.16 -5.22 10.97
N SER A 171 0.69 -6.36 11.47
CA SER A 171 1.56 -7.49 11.84
C SER A 171 2.33 -8.04 10.65
N LEU A 172 1.68 -8.20 9.49
CA LEU A 172 2.33 -8.63 8.25
C LEU A 172 3.34 -7.60 7.75
N GLY A 173 2.99 -6.31 7.78
CA GLY A 173 3.87 -5.20 7.39
C GLY A 173 5.08 -5.08 8.33
N PHE A 174 4.87 -5.24 9.63
CA PHE A 174 5.95 -5.27 10.62
C PHE A 174 6.91 -6.45 10.36
N TYR A 175 6.36 -7.66 10.18
CA TYR A 175 7.16 -8.83 9.84
C TYR A 175 7.97 -8.61 8.55
N PHE A 176 7.33 -8.11 7.49
CA PHE A 176 8.00 -7.77 6.23
C PHE A 176 9.16 -6.81 6.44
N THR A 177 8.93 -5.71 7.16
CA THR A 177 9.92 -4.67 7.42
C THR A 177 11.11 -5.20 8.24
N VAL A 178 10.82 -5.89 9.34
CA VAL A 178 11.88 -6.47 10.20
C VAL A 178 12.73 -7.47 9.41
N MET A 179 12.09 -8.36 8.66
CA MET A 179 12.82 -9.35 7.85
C MET A 179 13.62 -8.70 6.73
N LEU A 180 13.13 -7.63 6.13
CA LEU A 180 13.84 -6.85 5.13
C LEU A 180 15.11 -6.24 5.74
N LEU A 181 15.01 -5.59 6.90
CA LEU A 181 16.13 -4.98 7.61
C LEU A 181 17.15 -6.01 8.10
N VAL A 182 16.71 -7.15 8.60
CA VAL A 182 17.61 -8.24 9.05
C VAL A 182 18.38 -8.83 7.89
N LYS A 183 17.71 -9.07 6.77
CA LYS A 183 18.34 -9.68 5.58
C LYS A 183 19.16 -8.71 4.75
N SER A 184 18.95 -7.40 4.83
CA SER A 184 19.74 -6.38 4.12
C SER A 184 21.18 -6.25 4.65
N ARG A 185 21.55 -6.98 5.71
CA ARG A 185 22.89 -7.01 6.28
C ARG A 185 23.88 -7.91 5.52
N VAL A 186 23.72 -8.04 4.20
CA VAL A 186 24.67 -8.83 3.37
C VAL A 186 25.98 -8.05 3.19
N PRO A 187 27.18 -8.70 3.35
CA PRO A 187 28.46 -8.03 3.15
C PRO A 187 28.67 -7.65 1.67
N GLY A 188 28.83 -6.37 1.37
CA GLY A 188 29.13 -5.92 0.00
C GLY A 188 29.14 -4.40 -0.15
N SER A 189 28.10 -3.71 0.22
CA SER A 189 28.05 -2.24 0.14
C SER A 189 27.36 -1.65 1.36
N ARG A 190 28.15 -1.09 2.28
CA ARG A 190 27.65 -0.51 3.54
C ARG A 190 26.65 0.66 3.33
N SER A 191 26.77 1.39 2.24
CA SER A 191 25.91 2.56 1.95
C SER A 191 24.49 2.15 1.60
N PHE A 192 24.32 1.15 0.72
CA PHE A 192 23.00 0.70 0.27
C PHE A 192 22.24 -0.14 1.32
N GLN A 193 22.96 -0.76 2.26
CA GLN A 193 22.34 -1.57 3.33
C GLN A 193 21.45 -0.75 4.28
N ARG A 194 21.72 0.55 4.42
CA ARG A 194 20.96 1.46 5.29
C ARG A 194 19.73 2.08 4.60
N LEU A 195 19.65 1.96 3.28
CA LEU A 195 18.61 2.62 2.49
C LEU A 195 17.18 2.22 2.91
N PRO A 196 16.83 0.93 3.13
CA PRO A 196 15.51 0.56 3.63
C PRO A 196 15.19 1.19 4.99
N ALA A 197 16.15 1.25 5.90
CA ALA A 197 15.95 1.86 7.21
C ALA A 197 15.73 3.38 7.10
N VAL A 198 16.48 4.06 6.24
CA VAL A 198 16.31 5.51 5.98
C VAL A 198 14.91 5.78 5.40
N ILE A 199 14.47 4.99 4.41
CA ILE A 199 13.12 5.13 3.83
C ILE A 199 12.05 4.93 4.90
N MET A 200 12.19 3.96 5.79
CA MET A 200 11.24 3.73 6.88
C MET A 200 11.17 4.89 7.88
N VAL A 201 12.32 5.47 8.23
CA VAL A 201 12.35 6.67 9.11
C VAL A 201 11.67 7.87 8.43
N LEU A 202 11.96 8.09 7.14
CA LEU A 202 11.32 9.16 6.38
C LEU A 202 9.81 8.93 6.26
N ALA A 203 9.37 7.69 5.99
CA ALA A 203 7.96 7.33 5.92
C ALA A 203 7.24 7.59 7.26
N ALA A 204 7.85 7.19 8.38
CA ALA A 204 7.31 7.47 9.71
C ALA A 204 7.21 8.97 9.99
N GLY A 205 8.22 9.75 9.59
CA GLY A 205 8.19 11.21 9.70
C GLY A 205 7.08 11.84 8.86
N LEU A 206 6.91 11.43 7.61
CA LEU A 206 5.84 11.90 6.74
C LEU A 206 4.46 11.56 7.30
N TRP A 207 4.30 10.35 7.84
CA TRP A 207 3.05 9.91 8.48
C TRP A 207 2.73 10.73 9.75
N ALA A 208 3.75 11.05 10.56
CA ALA A 208 3.60 11.92 11.72
C ALA A 208 3.18 13.35 11.31
N LEU A 209 3.81 13.93 10.29
CA LEU A 209 3.45 15.26 9.76
C LEU A 209 2.02 15.27 9.20
N TYR A 210 1.60 14.21 8.53
CA TYR A 210 0.22 14.05 8.07
C TYR A 210 -0.76 13.98 9.24
N SER A 211 -0.46 13.17 10.27
CA SER A 211 -1.31 12.99 11.45
C SER A 211 -1.46 14.28 12.28
N LEU A 212 -0.42 15.13 12.26
CA LEU A 212 -0.46 16.47 12.88
C LEU A 212 -1.20 17.51 12.02
N GLY A 213 -1.68 17.14 10.83
CA GLY A 213 -2.37 18.05 9.91
C GLY A 213 -1.47 19.07 9.23
N ILE A 214 -0.13 18.96 9.41
CA ILE A 214 0.86 19.84 8.79
C ILE A 214 0.96 19.56 7.29
N LEU A 215 0.94 18.27 6.92
CA LEU A 215 1.06 17.82 5.55
C LEU A 215 -0.32 17.43 4.99
N LYS A 216 -0.75 18.09 3.91
CA LYS A 216 -2.03 17.85 3.24
C LYS A 216 -1.81 17.24 1.85
N ILE A 217 -1.40 15.98 1.83
CA ILE A 217 -1.16 15.20 0.60
C ILE A 217 -2.10 13.98 0.53
N ASP A 218 -2.21 13.39 -0.65
CA ASP A 218 -2.92 12.12 -0.80
C ASP A 218 -2.11 10.99 -0.16
N LEU A 219 -2.58 10.52 1.01
CA LEU A 219 -1.89 9.51 1.81
C LEU A 219 -1.73 8.20 1.03
N ALA A 220 -2.75 7.76 0.28
CA ALA A 220 -2.67 6.49 -0.44
C ALA A 220 -1.64 6.51 -1.58
N ALA A 221 -1.55 7.62 -2.32
CA ALA A 221 -0.53 7.77 -3.36
C ALA A 221 0.87 7.84 -2.74
N MET A 222 1.03 8.55 -1.62
CA MET A 222 2.28 8.59 -0.87
C MET A 222 2.69 7.20 -0.37
N ASP A 223 1.77 6.44 0.23
CA ASP A 223 2.03 5.09 0.73
C ASP A 223 2.45 4.14 -0.40
N CYS A 224 1.79 4.20 -1.55
CA CYS A 224 2.17 3.42 -2.74
C CYS A 224 3.60 3.73 -3.20
N LEU A 225 3.98 5.01 -3.27
CA LEU A 225 5.33 5.42 -3.65
C LEU A 225 6.38 4.99 -2.61
N ILE A 226 6.06 5.10 -1.32
CA ILE A 226 6.95 4.62 -0.23
C ILE A 226 7.16 3.12 -0.33
N ILE A 227 6.11 2.33 -0.55
CA ILE A 227 6.20 0.88 -0.72
C ILE A 227 7.08 0.55 -1.94
N ALA A 228 6.87 1.22 -3.08
CA ALA A 228 7.68 1.03 -4.27
C ALA A 228 9.16 1.37 -4.02
N LEU A 229 9.45 2.48 -3.35
CA LEU A 229 10.81 2.88 -2.97
C LEU A 229 11.45 1.89 -2.00
N LEU A 230 10.70 1.36 -1.03
CA LEU A 230 11.18 0.37 -0.09
C LEU A 230 11.56 -0.93 -0.80
N LEU A 231 10.73 -1.41 -1.72
CA LEU A 231 11.00 -2.59 -2.52
C LEU A 231 12.16 -2.36 -3.51
N GLU A 232 12.22 -1.19 -4.14
CA GLU A 232 13.34 -0.81 -5.01
C GLU A 232 14.65 -0.75 -4.22
N SER A 233 14.64 -0.22 -2.99
CA SER A 233 15.82 -0.21 -2.13
C SER A 233 16.32 -1.63 -1.80
N ALA A 234 15.40 -2.60 -1.67
CA ALA A 234 15.76 -4.01 -1.49
C ALA A 234 16.40 -4.63 -2.74
N ILE A 235 16.01 -4.14 -3.93
CA ILE A 235 16.63 -4.54 -5.20
C ILE A 235 18.03 -3.93 -5.31
N GLN A 236 18.15 -2.62 -5.09
CA GLN A 236 19.43 -1.90 -5.19
C GLN A 236 20.45 -2.33 -4.12
N SER A 237 20.01 -2.77 -2.96
CA SER A 237 20.89 -3.35 -1.92
C SER A 237 21.38 -4.77 -2.23
N GLY A 238 21.00 -5.33 -3.39
CA GLY A 238 21.37 -6.69 -3.78
C GLY A 238 20.64 -7.81 -3.02
N LEU A 239 19.69 -7.46 -2.15
CA LEU A 239 18.85 -8.42 -1.45
C LEU A 239 17.97 -9.21 -2.42
N ILE A 240 17.52 -8.55 -3.46
CA ILE A 240 16.79 -9.14 -4.59
C ILE A 240 17.71 -9.06 -5.81
N ARG A 241 18.11 -10.21 -6.34
CA ARG A 241 19.02 -10.28 -7.49
C ARG A 241 18.38 -9.69 -8.75
N SER A 242 19.11 -8.79 -9.39
CA SER A 242 18.74 -8.15 -10.64
C SER A 242 19.83 -8.29 -11.70
N ASN A 243 19.50 -8.12 -12.97
CA ASN A 243 20.49 -8.18 -14.07
C ASN A 243 21.59 -7.12 -13.97
N THR A 244 21.30 -5.98 -13.33
CA THR A 244 22.29 -4.90 -13.17
C THR A 244 23.48 -5.31 -12.29
N GLY A 245 23.29 -6.22 -11.33
CA GLY A 245 24.40 -6.75 -10.52
C GLY A 245 25.23 -7.86 -11.20
N TYR A 246 24.79 -8.37 -12.36
CA TYR A 246 25.54 -9.39 -13.09
C TYR A 246 26.66 -8.79 -13.95
N ASN A 247 26.44 -7.58 -14.48
CA ASN A 247 27.44 -6.92 -15.35
C ASN A 247 28.65 -6.42 -14.55
N GLU A 248 28.47 -6.05 -13.27
CA GLU A 248 29.57 -5.61 -12.38
C GLU A 248 30.45 -6.76 -11.89
N LEU A 249 30.05 -8.03 -12.07
CA LEU A 249 30.84 -9.19 -11.69
C LEU A 249 31.77 -9.69 -12.82
N PHE A 250 31.63 -9.13 -14.03
CA PHE A 250 32.42 -9.53 -15.22
C PHE A 250 33.28 -8.38 -15.77
N GLU A 251 33.29 -7.22 -15.13
CA GLU A 251 34.28 -6.15 -15.32
C GLU A 251 35.33 -6.20 -14.19
#